data_d604bd5983f1e6235cd7014410288db2
#
_entry.id   d604bd5983f1e6235cd7014410288db2
#
_cell.length_a   1.000
_cell.length_b   1.000
_cell.length_c   1.000
_cell.angle_alpha   90.00
_cell.angle_beta   90.00
_cell.angle_gamma   90.00
#
_symmetry.space_group_name_H-M   'P 1'
#
loop_
_entity.id
_entity.type
_entity.pdbx_description
1 polymer ?
#
loop_
_entity_poly.entity_id
_entity_poly.type
_entity_poly.pdbx_seq_one_letter_code
_entity_poly.pdbx_strand_id
1 'polypeptide(L)'
;MECRKPAAIDRATALRYMGASGWTPDAATSALLDKAEQTVLTAAAPRAVYRRLPRTALPLENCGSDLTRHLQGCDEVLLLAATLGAEVDKLLRRMELTDIALAAAADALASVLLEQVCDELENDIRAQIEAQGVFMTGRYAPGYGDCPLELNDALCLAADTVRGCGLAVTPQHLLTPRKSTTAILGIADHPVTGTRAGCATCHLKETCSFRKRGTTCFTQD
;
A
#
# COMPACT_ATOMS: atom_id res chain seq x y z
N MET A 1 3.12 8.59 -13.50
CA MET A 1 1.83 8.60 -14.24
C MET A 1 0.69 8.97 -13.27
N GLU A 2 -0.39 9.57 -13.76
CA GLU A 2 -1.63 9.68 -12.98
C GLU A 2 -2.31 8.32 -12.90
N CYS A 3 -2.83 7.99 -11.71
CA CYS A 3 -3.56 6.76 -11.49
C CYS A 3 -5.07 7.01 -11.49
N ARG A 4 -5.82 6.01 -11.87
CA ARG A 4 -7.26 6.04 -11.69
C ARG A 4 -7.58 6.20 -10.20
N LYS A 5 -8.46 7.14 -9.90
CA LYS A 5 -8.96 7.35 -8.54
C LYS A 5 -10.30 6.63 -8.38
N PRO A 6 -10.44 5.72 -7.40
CA PRO A 6 -11.70 5.10 -7.08
C PRO A 6 -12.79 6.15 -6.82
N ALA A 7 -14.02 5.85 -7.24
CA ALA A 7 -15.17 6.74 -7.04
C ALA A 7 -15.66 6.75 -5.57
N ALA A 8 -15.39 5.68 -4.82
CA ALA A 8 -15.74 5.51 -3.42
C ALA A 8 -14.63 4.77 -2.67
N ILE A 9 -14.57 4.97 -1.36
CA ILE A 9 -13.60 4.32 -0.48
C ILE A 9 -14.29 3.17 0.27
N ASP A 10 -13.64 2.01 0.40
CA ASP A 10 -14.16 0.88 1.19
C ASP A 10 -14.21 1.25 2.69
N ARG A 11 -15.39 1.68 3.12
CA ARG A 11 -15.65 2.08 4.51
C ARG A 11 -15.55 0.92 5.49
N ALA A 12 -15.87 -0.30 5.06
CA ALA A 12 -15.79 -1.46 5.93
C ALA A 12 -14.32 -1.72 6.29
N THR A 13 -13.41 -1.58 5.34
CA THR A 13 -11.97 -1.66 5.59
C THR A 13 -11.48 -0.48 6.43
N ALA A 14 -11.95 0.76 6.20
CA ALA A 14 -11.59 1.91 7.01
C ALA A 14 -12.03 1.74 8.49
N LEU A 15 -13.25 1.26 8.73
CA LEU A 15 -13.74 0.93 10.07
C LEU A 15 -12.88 -0.15 10.74
N ARG A 16 -12.43 -1.16 9.99
CA ARG A 16 -11.48 -2.17 10.51
C ARG A 16 -10.15 -1.54 10.96
N TYR A 17 -9.60 -0.61 10.17
CA TYR A 17 -8.36 0.11 10.53
C TYR A 17 -8.54 0.96 11.78
N MET A 18 -9.73 1.51 12.01
CA MET A 18 -10.11 2.22 13.23
C MET A 18 -10.43 1.30 14.42
N GLY A 19 -10.31 -0.02 14.27
CA GLY A 19 -10.62 -0.99 15.33
C GLY A 19 -12.11 -1.30 15.51
N ALA A 20 -12.98 -0.80 14.63
CA ALA A 20 -14.44 -0.91 14.67
C ALA A 20 -14.99 -1.97 13.70
N SER A 21 -14.30 -3.11 13.57
CA SER A 21 -14.72 -4.20 12.66
C SER A 21 -16.11 -4.73 13.03
N GLY A 22 -17.01 -4.81 12.04
CA GLY A 22 -18.36 -5.32 12.24
C GLY A 22 -19.32 -4.38 12.99
N TRP A 23 -18.86 -3.16 13.32
CA TRP A 23 -19.72 -2.14 13.93
C TRP A 23 -20.54 -1.42 12.85
N THR A 24 -21.81 -1.16 13.16
CA THR A 24 -22.69 -0.33 12.32
C THR A 24 -22.70 1.09 12.86
N PRO A 25 -22.20 2.08 12.12
CA PRO A 25 -22.19 3.47 12.53
C PRO A 25 -23.60 4.01 12.80
N ASP A 26 -23.76 4.81 13.85
CA ASP A 26 -24.95 5.62 14.05
C ASP A 26 -25.02 6.76 13.02
N ALA A 27 -26.13 7.52 13.01
CA ALA A 27 -26.33 8.60 12.05
C ALA A 27 -25.25 9.70 12.12
N ALA A 28 -24.78 10.04 13.33
CA ALA A 28 -23.75 11.06 13.51
C ALA A 28 -22.39 10.60 12.98
N THR A 29 -22.02 9.37 13.27
CA THR A 29 -20.77 8.78 12.76
C THR A 29 -20.84 8.55 11.25
N SER A 30 -21.98 8.14 10.71
CA SER A 30 -22.17 8.02 9.27
C SER A 30 -21.97 9.36 8.56
N ALA A 31 -22.54 10.44 9.08
CA ALA A 31 -22.35 11.78 8.53
C ALA A 31 -20.88 12.25 8.62
N LEU A 32 -20.16 11.89 9.69
CA LEU A 32 -18.75 12.17 9.84
C LEU A 32 -17.91 11.41 8.81
N LEU A 33 -18.21 10.12 8.58
CA LEU A 33 -17.55 9.32 7.55
C LEU A 33 -17.84 9.84 6.13
N ASP A 34 -19.09 10.27 5.84
CA ASP A 34 -19.46 10.89 4.57
C ASP A 34 -18.60 12.13 4.30
N LYS A 35 -18.50 13.01 5.30
CA LYS A 35 -17.69 14.23 5.21
C LYS A 35 -16.21 13.92 5.03
N ALA A 36 -15.67 12.97 5.78
CA ALA A 36 -14.28 12.55 5.70
C ALA A 36 -13.96 11.99 4.31
N GLU A 37 -14.78 11.07 3.80
CA GLU A 37 -14.59 10.44 2.49
C GLU A 37 -14.62 11.47 1.37
N GLN A 38 -15.65 12.33 1.32
CA GLN A 38 -15.76 13.37 0.31
C GLN A 38 -14.55 14.29 0.30
N THR A 39 -14.06 14.66 1.49
CA THR A 39 -12.93 15.58 1.62
C THR A 39 -11.63 14.92 1.19
N VAL A 40 -11.41 13.65 1.56
CA VAL A 40 -10.25 12.86 1.12
C VAL A 40 -10.27 12.67 -0.39
N LEU A 41 -11.40 12.24 -0.96
CA LEU A 41 -11.53 12.06 -2.41
C LEU A 41 -11.29 13.38 -3.18
N THR A 42 -11.70 14.52 -2.63
CA THR A 42 -11.47 15.83 -3.25
C THR A 42 -9.98 16.20 -3.23
N ALA A 43 -9.29 15.96 -2.11
CA ALA A 43 -7.88 16.33 -1.94
C ALA A 43 -6.92 15.36 -2.65
N ALA A 44 -7.32 14.09 -2.81
CA ALA A 44 -6.44 13.07 -3.38
C ALA A 44 -6.22 13.28 -4.88
N ALA A 45 -4.94 13.26 -5.26
CA ALA A 45 -4.45 13.25 -6.64
C ALA A 45 -3.48 12.07 -6.82
N PRO A 46 -4.00 10.83 -6.99
CA PRO A 46 -3.17 9.64 -7.01
C PRO A 46 -2.17 9.65 -8.17
N ARG A 47 -0.92 9.39 -7.86
CA ARG A 47 0.16 9.25 -8.84
C ARG A 47 1.01 8.05 -8.49
N ALA A 48 1.52 7.36 -9.50
CA ALA A 48 2.43 6.26 -9.31
C ALA A 48 3.53 6.22 -10.35
N VAL A 49 4.56 5.46 -10.05
CA VAL A 49 5.59 5.03 -10.98
C VAL A 49 5.88 3.55 -10.71
N TYR A 50 6.11 2.79 -11.75
CA TYR A 50 6.62 1.43 -11.64
C TYR A 50 7.78 1.22 -12.62
N ARG A 51 8.69 0.31 -12.26
CA ARG A 51 9.85 0.00 -13.08
C ARG A 51 10.22 -1.47 -12.95
N ARG A 52 10.36 -2.16 -14.06
CA ARG A 52 10.89 -3.52 -14.14
C ARG A 52 12.39 -3.48 -14.26
N LEU A 53 13.09 -4.27 -13.47
CA LEU A 53 14.55 -4.29 -13.37
C LEU A 53 15.03 -5.72 -13.08
N PRO A 54 16.27 -6.08 -13.49
CA PRO A 54 16.93 -7.27 -12.95
C PRO A 54 17.00 -7.19 -11.42
N ARG A 55 16.76 -8.30 -10.73
CA ARG A 55 16.85 -8.37 -9.24
C ARG A 55 18.22 -7.91 -8.72
N THR A 56 19.28 -8.16 -9.49
CA THR A 56 20.66 -7.76 -9.16
C THR A 56 20.90 -6.25 -9.21
N ALA A 57 19.96 -5.47 -9.73
CA ALA A 57 20.06 -4.01 -9.74
C ALA A 57 19.76 -3.35 -8.39
N LEU A 58 19.33 -4.14 -7.39
CA LEU A 58 18.98 -3.66 -6.05
C LEU A 58 19.88 -4.30 -4.98
N PRO A 59 20.21 -3.56 -3.90
CA PRO A 59 21.00 -4.07 -2.77
C PRO A 59 20.09 -4.89 -1.82
N LEU A 60 19.74 -6.12 -2.21
CA LEU A 60 18.80 -6.96 -1.47
C LEU A 60 19.45 -7.92 -0.47
N GLU A 61 20.78 -7.91 -0.31
CA GLU A 61 21.52 -8.88 0.50
C GLU A 61 21.18 -8.81 1.99
N ASN A 62 20.79 -7.62 2.49
CA ASN A 62 20.47 -7.38 3.90
C ASN A 62 19.00 -6.98 4.12
N CYS A 63 18.10 -7.36 3.23
CA CYS A 63 16.71 -6.94 3.27
C CYS A 63 15.78 -7.95 3.98
N GLY A 64 16.33 -8.84 4.79
CA GLY A 64 15.59 -9.79 5.58
C GLY A 64 15.30 -11.12 4.87
N SER A 65 14.97 -12.12 5.66
CA SER A 65 14.67 -13.47 5.20
C SER A 65 13.30 -13.57 4.54
N ASP A 66 12.35 -12.73 4.98
CA ASP A 66 10.98 -12.74 4.47
C ASP A 66 10.93 -12.22 3.03
N LEU A 67 11.62 -11.11 2.73
CA LEU A 67 11.72 -10.61 1.36
C LEU A 67 12.52 -11.58 0.47
N THR A 68 13.60 -12.17 0.99
CA THR A 68 14.37 -13.19 0.25
C THR A 68 13.48 -14.36 -0.16
N ARG A 69 12.66 -14.86 0.76
CA ARG A 69 11.69 -15.94 0.49
C ARG A 69 10.60 -15.51 -0.50
N HIS A 70 10.11 -14.27 -0.35
CA HIS A 70 9.09 -13.71 -1.24
C HIS A 70 9.56 -13.63 -2.70
N LEU A 71 10.83 -13.30 -2.91
CA LEU A 71 11.47 -13.20 -4.24
C LEU A 71 12.16 -14.48 -4.69
N GLN A 72 11.92 -15.61 -4.02
CA GLN A 72 12.54 -16.88 -4.39
C GLN A 72 12.11 -17.31 -5.79
N GLY A 73 13.08 -17.64 -6.64
CA GLY A 73 12.85 -18.02 -8.04
C GLY A 73 12.57 -16.86 -8.99
N CYS A 74 12.64 -15.61 -8.51
CA CYS A 74 12.47 -14.44 -9.38
C CYS A 74 13.82 -13.85 -9.78
N ASP A 75 14.06 -13.74 -11.09
CA ASP A 75 15.27 -13.12 -11.65
C ASP A 75 15.11 -11.61 -11.86
N GLU A 76 13.88 -11.16 -12.02
CA GLU A 76 13.52 -9.76 -12.18
C GLU A 76 12.57 -9.31 -11.06
N VAL A 77 12.50 -8.01 -10.89
CA VAL A 77 11.58 -7.36 -9.95
C VAL A 77 10.86 -6.20 -10.64
N LEU A 78 9.65 -5.95 -10.19
CA LEU A 78 8.91 -4.75 -10.49
C LEU A 78 8.86 -3.91 -9.22
N LEU A 79 9.40 -2.71 -9.30
CA LEU A 79 9.26 -1.69 -8.26
C LEU A 79 7.98 -0.91 -8.53
N LEU A 80 7.21 -0.68 -7.49
CA LEU A 80 6.00 0.13 -7.54
C LEU A 80 6.08 1.18 -6.45
N ALA A 81 5.78 2.43 -6.78
CA ALA A 81 5.62 3.50 -5.80
C ALA A 81 4.36 4.29 -6.13
N ALA A 82 3.55 4.57 -5.12
CA ALA A 82 2.30 5.31 -5.27
C ALA A 82 2.12 6.32 -4.13
N THR A 83 1.43 7.42 -4.43
CA THR A 83 1.11 8.47 -3.47
C THR A 83 -0.28 9.06 -3.76
N LEU A 84 -0.98 9.49 -2.72
CA LEU A 84 -2.20 10.30 -2.87
C LEU A 84 -1.92 11.79 -3.05
N GLY A 85 -0.66 12.21 -2.93
CA GLY A 85 -0.24 13.60 -3.08
C GLY A 85 -0.24 14.41 -1.79
N ALA A 86 0.46 15.55 -1.80
CA ALA A 86 0.71 16.38 -0.61
C ALA A 86 -0.55 17.10 -0.09
N GLU A 87 -1.58 17.26 -0.90
CA GLU A 87 -2.81 17.92 -0.45
C GLU A 87 -3.57 17.10 0.60
N VAL A 88 -3.47 15.76 0.54
CA VAL A 88 -4.02 14.88 1.58
C VAL A 88 -3.29 15.10 2.91
N ASP A 89 -1.97 15.23 2.90
CA ASP A 89 -1.20 15.51 4.12
C ASP A 89 -1.57 16.87 4.74
N LYS A 90 -1.74 17.90 3.90
CA LYS A 90 -2.18 19.23 4.36
C LYS A 90 -3.59 19.20 4.93
N LEU A 91 -4.48 18.42 4.30
CA LEU A 91 -5.84 18.20 4.78
C LEU A 91 -5.84 17.57 6.16
N LEU A 92 -5.14 16.43 6.33
CA LEU A 92 -5.06 15.70 7.59
C LEU A 92 -4.51 16.56 8.71
N ARG A 93 -3.42 17.31 8.48
CA ARG A 93 -2.85 18.24 9.47
C ARG A 93 -3.84 19.32 9.91
N ARG A 94 -4.64 19.87 8.99
CA ARG A 94 -5.67 20.85 9.36
C ARG A 94 -6.77 20.24 10.22
N MET A 95 -7.21 19.03 9.87
CA MET A 95 -8.22 18.31 10.65
C MET A 95 -7.71 17.93 12.04
N GLU A 96 -6.45 17.51 12.18
CA GLU A 96 -5.81 17.21 13.47
C GLU A 96 -5.86 18.40 14.44
N LEU A 97 -5.86 19.63 13.93
CA LEU A 97 -5.94 20.85 14.75
C LEU A 97 -7.36 21.30 15.09
N THR A 98 -8.37 20.85 14.35
CA THR A 98 -9.73 21.39 14.43
C THR A 98 -10.78 20.37 14.84
N ASP A 99 -10.62 19.09 14.44
CA ASP A 99 -11.57 18.01 14.66
C ASP A 99 -10.86 16.66 14.61
N ILE A 100 -10.45 16.17 15.76
CA ILE A 100 -9.65 14.92 15.86
C ILE A 100 -10.43 13.69 15.41
N ALA A 101 -11.75 13.66 15.58
CA ALA A 101 -12.58 12.53 15.14
C ALA A 101 -12.64 12.48 13.60
N LEU A 102 -12.83 13.65 12.97
CA LEU A 102 -12.80 13.77 11.52
C LEU A 102 -11.42 13.43 10.97
N ALA A 103 -10.33 13.87 11.65
CA ALA A 103 -8.96 13.56 11.27
C ALA A 103 -8.68 12.06 11.29
N ALA A 104 -9.11 11.36 12.35
CA ALA A 104 -8.93 9.90 12.47
C ALA A 104 -9.69 9.14 11.37
N ALA A 105 -10.94 9.53 11.10
CA ALA A 105 -11.72 8.94 10.01
C ALA A 105 -11.08 9.20 8.64
N ALA A 106 -10.65 10.43 8.38
CA ALA A 106 -10.00 10.80 7.13
C ALA A 106 -8.64 10.10 6.93
N ASP A 107 -7.87 9.91 8.02
CA ASP A 107 -6.58 9.20 7.97
C ASP A 107 -6.78 7.71 7.60
N ALA A 108 -7.76 7.04 8.22
CA ALA A 108 -8.10 5.66 7.90
C ALA A 108 -8.60 5.52 6.45
N LEU A 109 -9.53 6.39 6.03
CA LEU A 109 -10.05 6.40 4.67
C LEU A 109 -8.96 6.69 3.62
N ALA A 110 -8.03 7.61 3.91
CA ALA A 110 -6.91 7.88 3.01
C ALA A 110 -5.97 6.67 2.88
N SER A 111 -5.75 5.91 3.96
CA SER A 111 -4.95 4.67 3.89
C SER A 111 -5.64 3.63 3.00
N VAL A 112 -6.95 3.44 3.15
CA VAL A 112 -7.73 2.50 2.32
C VAL A 112 -7.73 2.95 0.85
N LEU A 113 -7.92 4.24 0.58
CA LEU A 113 -7.86 4.77 -0.78
C LEU A 113 -6.51 4.49 -1.45
N LEU A 114 -5.39 4.63 -0.71
CA LEU A 114 -4.07 4.32 -1.23
C LEU A 114 -3.95 2.83 -1.60
N GLU A 115 -4.44 1.93 -0.75
CA GLU A 115 -4.44 0.49 -1.05
C GLU A 115 -5.30 0.17 -2.27
N GLN A 116 -6.52 0.73 -2.39
CA GLN A 116 -7.38 0.56 -3.57
C GLN A 116 -6.68 1.03 -4.87
N VAL A 117 -6.01 2.18 -4.83
CA VAL A 117 -5.22 2.67 -5.97
C VAL A 117 -4.10 1.69 -6.33
N CYS A 118 -3.42 1.14 -5.33
CA CYS A 118 -2.36 0.18 -5.55
C CYS A 118 -2.89 -1.15 -6.09
N ASP A 119 -4.04 -1.62 -5.60
CA ASP A 119 -4.68 -2.86 -6.07
C ASP A 119 -5.11 -2.76 -7.53
N GLU A 120 -5.77 -1.66 -7.92
CA GLU A 120 -6.13 -1.41 -9.32
C GLU A 120 -4.89 -1.39 -10.21
N LEU A 121 -3.86 -0.66 -9.81
CA LEU A 121 -2.61 -0.57 -10.58
C LEU A 121 -1.89 -1.91 -10.67
N GLU A 122 -1.81 -2.68 -9.57
CA GLU A 122 -1.22 -4.02 -9.58
C GLU A 122 -1.98 -4.95 -10.51
N ASN A 123 -3.33 -4.91 -10.49
CA ASN A 123 -4.15 -5.74 -11.37
C ASN A 123 -3.91 -5.42 -12.85
N ASP A 124 -3.83 -4.12 -13.20
CA ASP A 124 -3.55 -3.70 -14.58
C ASP A 124 -2.16 -4.15 -15.05
N ILE A 125 -1.15 -4.00 -14.20
CA ILE A 125 0.23 -4.43 -14.51
C ILE A 125 0.29 -5.96 -14.60
N ARG A 126 -0.35 -6.68 -13.69
CA ARG A 126 -0.38 -8.14 -13.65
C ARG A 126 -0.99 -8.70 -14.93
N ALA A 127 -2.13 -8.16 -15.36
CA ALA A 127 -2.76 -8.57 -16.61
C ALA A 127 -1.83 -8.39 -17.83
N GLN A 128 -1.05 -7.30 -17.87
CA GLN A 128 -0.08 -7.04 -18.96
C GLN A 128 1.11 -8.01 -18.93
N ILE A 129 1.60 -8.35 -17.72
CA ILE A 129 2.74 -9.25 -17.53
C ILE A 129 2.34 -10.70 -17.81
N GLU A 130 1.21 -11.15 -17.27
CA GLU A 130 0.70 -12.52 -17.47
C GLU A 130 0.34 -12.80 -18.93
N ALA A 131 -0.12 -11.79 -19.68
CA ALA A 131 -0.31 -11.91 -21.12
C ALA A 131 0.99 -12.21 -21.91
N GLN A 132 2.15 -11.97 -21.30
CA GLN A 132 3.47 -12.30 -21.86
C GLN A 132 3.98 -13.70 -21.43
N GLY A 133 3.16 -14.48 -20.72
CA GLY A 133 3.54 -15.78 -20.17
C GLY A 133 4.48 -15.71 -18.96
N VAL A 134 4.50 -14.59 -18.25
CA VAL A 134 5.36 -14.32 -17.11
C VAL A 134 4.51 -14.20 -15.84
N PHE A 135 5.04 -14.63 -14.70
CA PHE A 135 4.34 -14.68 -13.42
C PHE A 135 4.86 -13.59 -12.48
N MET A 136 3.97 -13.06 -11.63
CA MET A 136 4.32 -11.99 -10.71
C MET A 136 3.85 -12.32 -9.27
N THR A 137 4.72 -12.09 -8.27
CA THR A 137 4.34 -12.18 -6.86
C THR A 137 3.36 -11.07 -6.47
N GLY A 138 2.85 -11.08 -5.24
CA GLY A 138 2.17 -9.93 -4.66
C GLY A 138 3.15 -8.82 -4.26
N ARG A 139 2.60 -7.68 -3.83
CA ARG A 139 3.40 -6.56 -3.30
C ARG A 139 4.04 -6.95 -1.97
N TYR A 140 5.31 -6.59 -1.80
CA TYR A 140 6.04 -6.64 -0.53
C TYR A 140 6.64 -5.26 -0.25
N ALA A 141 6.32 -4.67 0.89
CA ALA A 141 6.75 -3.31 1.23
C ALA A 141 7.86 -3.32 2.29
N PRO A 142 8.83 -2.37 2.23
CA PRO A 142 9.77 -2.13 3.34
C PRO A 142 9.03 -1.86 4.66
N GLY A 143 9.60 -2.33 5.77
CA GLY A 143 8.97 -2.29 7.09
C GLY A 143 8.03 -3.47 7.38
N TYR A 144 7.76 -4.35 6.43
CA TYR A 144 7.04 -5.61 6.67
C TYR A 144 8.01 -6.72 7.09
N GLY A 145 7.56 -7.57 8.03
CA GLY A 145 8.36 -8.69 8.54
C GLY A 145 9.70 -8.22 9.10
N ASP A 146 10.76 -8.79 8.59
CA ASP A 146 12.15 -8.45 8.93
C ASP A 146 12.82 -7.51 7.89
N CYS A 147 12.04 -6.96 6.93
CA CYS A 147 12.57 -6.07 5.90
C CYS A 147 12.75 -4.65 6.44
N PRO A 148 13.95 -4.08 6.36
CA PRO A 148 14.24 -2.75 6.91
C PRO A 148 13.58 -1.63 6.09
N LEU A 149 13.24 -0.51 6.76
CA LEU A 149 12.71 0.70 6.10
C LEU A 149 13.73 1.37 5.18
N GLU A 150 15.01 1.19 5.44
CA GLU A 150 16.15 1.70 4.67
C GLU A 150 16.08 1.28 3.19
N LEU A 151 15.41 0.17 2.90
CA LEU A 151 15.19 -0.27 1.52
C LEU A 151 14.38 0.76 0.70
N ASN A 152 13.58 1.62 1.33
CA ASN A 152 12.87 2.71 0.65
C ASN A 152 13.80 3.61 -0.17
N ASP A 153 15.01 3.89 0.34
CA ASP A 153 15.98 4.75 -0.36
C ASP A 153 16.36 4.14 -1.72
N ALA A 154 16.71 2.85 -1.71
CA ALA A 154 17.10 2.15 -2.94
C ALA A 154 15.92 2.00 -3.91
N LEU A 155 14.72 1.67 -3.42
CA LEU A 155 13.53 1.53 -4.27
C LEU A 155 13.16 2.88 -4.91
N CYS A 156 13.15 3.96 -4.13
CA CYS A 156 12.80 5.29 -4.62
C CYS A 156 13.82 5.82 -5.62
N LEU A 157 15.11 5.59 -5.36
CA LEU A 157 16.17 5.96 -6.30
C LEU A 157 16.05 5.17 -7.62
N ALA A 158 15.92 3.84 -7.53
CA ALA A 158 15.84 2.97 -8.69
C ALA A 158 14.58 3.22 -9.54
N ALA A 159 13.45 3.56 -8.92
CA ALA A 159 12.21 3.89 -9.61
C ALA A 159 12.09 5.37 -10.05
N ASP A 160 13.04 6.24 -9.66
CA ASP A 160 13.01 7.71 -9.89
C ASP A 160 11.67 8.33 -9.42
N THR A 161 11.29 8.01 -8.18
CA THR A 161 9.95 8.34 -7.65
C THR A 161 9.69 9.83 -7.57
N VAL A 162 10.72 10.65 -7.32
CA VAL A 162 10.59 12.11 -7.25
C VAL A 162 10.05 12.68 -8.55
N ARG A 163 10.63 12.29 -9.69
CA ARG A 163 10.16 12.73 -11.02
C ARG A 163 8.91 11.97 -11.45
N GLY A 164 8.84 10.66 -11.15
CA GLY A 164 7.77 9.77 -11.59
C GLY A 164 6.42 10.09 -10.96
N CYS A 165 6.38 10.32 -9.66
CA CYS A 165 5.13 10.54 -8.92
C CYS A 165 5.19 11.61 -7.82
N GLY A 166 6.34 12.25 -7.58
CA GLY A 166 6.48 13.29 -6.55
C GLY A 166 6.63 12.71 -5.13
N LEU A 167 7.12 11.47 -5.03
CA LEU A 167 7.39 10.79 -3.76
C LEU A 167 8.88 10.87 -3.45
N ALA A 168 9.22 11.28 -2.24
CA ALA A 168 10.59 11.32 -1.73
C ALA A 168 10.71 10.52 -0.43
N VAL A 169 11.96 10.28 -0.01
CA VAL A 169 12.31 9.61 1.26
C VAL A 169 12.96 10.62 2.20
N THR A 170 12.56 10.60 3.48
CA THR A 170 13.19 11.41 4.52
C THR A 170 14.50 10.78 5.02
N PRO A 171 15.35 11.52 5.76
CA PRO A 171 16.53 10.94 6.40
C PRO A 171 16.25 9.79 7.38
N GLN A 172 15.00 9.62 7.82
CA GLN A 172 14.54 8.52 8.67
C GLN A 172 13.90 7.39 7.85
N HIS A 173 14.12 7.34 6.53
CA HIS A 173 13.63 6.34 5.59
C HIS A 173 12.09 6.28 5.47
N LEU A 174 11.38 7.34 5.90
CA LEU A 174 9.94 7.47 5.77
C LEU A 174 9.58 8.14 4.44
N LEU A 175 8.44 7.75 3.89
CA LEU A 175 7.93 8.31 2.64
C LEU A 175 7.25 9.66 2.86
N THR A 176 7.42 10.56 1.92
CA THR A 176 6.73 11.86 1.87
C THR A 176 6.25 12.14 0.44
N PRO A 177 4.95 12.44 0.23
CA PRO A 177 3.86 12.61 1.21
C PRO A 177 3.60 11.37 2.08
N ARG A 178 2.95 11.55 3.25
CA ARG A 178 2.69 10.46 4.24
C ARG A 178 1.81 9.34 3.66
N LYS A 179 0.79 9.70 2.88
CA LYS A 179 -0.08 8.72 2.22
C LYS A 179 0.54 8.27 0.91
N SER A 180 1.63 7.51 1.07
CA SER A 180 2.43 6.94 0.00
C SER A 180 2.89 5.53 0.39
N THR A 181 3.21 4.74 -0.61
CA THR A 181 3.78 3.39 -0.42
C THR A 181 4.82 3.10 -1.50
N THR A 182 5.77 2.24 -1.17
CA THR A 182 6.64 1.56 -2.13
C THR A 182 6.45 0.07 -1.97
N ALA A 183 6.64 -0.67 -3.04
CA ALA A 183 6.58 -2.12 -3.02
C ALA A 183 7.53 -2.72 -4.04
N ILE A 184 7.96 -3.94 -3.76
CA ILE A 184 8.71 -4.80 -4.66
C ILE A 184 7.87 -6.05 -4.96
N LEU A 185 7.78 -6.43 -6.23
CA LEU A 185 7.11 -7.63 -6.71
C LEU A 185 8.13 -8.43 -7.51
N GLY A 186 8.21 -9.72 -7.28
CA GLY A 186 9.08 -10.62 -8.05
C GLY A 186 8.46 -10.97 -9.39
N ILE A 187 9.28 -11.15 -10.41
CA ILE A 187 8.87 -11.59 -11.75
C ILE A 187 9.69 -12.83 -12.14
N ALA A 188 9.02 -13.85 -12.67
CA ALA A 188 9.61 -15.10 -13.12
C ALA A 188 8.92 -15.63 -14.40
N ASP A 189 9.60 -16.50 -15.12
CA ASP A 189 9.08 -17.24 -16.29
C ASP A 189 8.30 -18.52 -15.90
N HIS A 190 8.14 -18.78 -14.61
CA HIS A 190 7.45 -19.93 -14.03
C HIS A 190 6.58 -19.50 -12.83
N PRO A 191 5.60 -20.31 -12.41
CA PRO A 191 4.77 -20.00 -11.25
C PRO A 191 5.60 -19.75 -9.99
N VAL A 192 5.34 -18.62 -9.32
CA VAL A 192 6.07 -18.17 -8.14
C VAL A 192 5.26 -18.37 -6.86
N THR A 193 5.95 -18.57 -5.74
CA THR A 193 5.35 -18.86 -4.42
C THR A 193 5.04 -17.62 -3.59
N GLY A 194 5.62 -16.47 -3.92
CA GLY A 194 5.37 -15.19 -3.27
C GLY A 194 3.94 -14.70 -3.55
N THR A 195 2.95 -15.27 -2.87
CA THR A 195 1.54 -14.91 -3.04
C THR A 195 1.25 -13.54 -2.45
N ARG A 196 0.13 -12.94 -2.85
CA ARG A 196 -0.44 -11.77 -2.16
C ARG A 196 -0.50 -12.04 -0.65
N ALA A 197 -0.31 -10.99 0.14
CA ALA A 197 -0.38 -11.08 1.59
C ALA A 197 -1.66 -11.78 2.04
N GLY A 198 -1.52 -12.78 2.91
CA GLY A 198 -2.66 -13.57 3.37
C GLY A 198 -2.42 -14.11 4.78
N CYS A 199 -3.48 -14.53 5.46
CA CYS A 199 -3.42 -15.05 6.82
C CYS A 199 -2.48 -16.27 6.97
N ALA A 200 -2.32 -17.07 5.93
CA ALA A 200 -1.48 -18.26 5.96
C ALA A 200 0.02 -17.92 6.08
N THR A 201 0.43 -16.84 5.41
CA THR A 201 1.84 -16.39 5.34
C THR A 201 2.14 -15.22 6.29
N CYS A 202 1.14 -14.70 7.01
CA CYS A 202 1.29 -13.53 7.88
C CYS A 202 2.13 -13.86 9.11
N HIS A 203 3.17 -13.07 9.38
CA HIS A 203 4.02 -13.24 10.57
C HIS A 203 3.27 -12.97 11.89
N LEU A 204 2.17 -12.21 11.86
CA LEU A 204 1.31 -11.96 13.01
C LEU A 204 0.26 -13.07 13.24
N LYS A 205 0.22 -14.13 12.43
CA LYS A 205 -0.84 -15.14 12.44
C LYS A 205 -1.17 -15.71 13.82
N GLU A 206 -0.18 -15.89 14.68
CA GLU A 206 -0.34 -16.47 16.02
C GLU A 206 -0.92 -15.47 17.03
N THR A 207 -0.63 -14.17 16.87
CA THR A 207 -1.04 -13.11 17.78
C THR A 207 -2.19 -12.26 17.25
N CYS A 208 -2.55 -12.44 15.98
CA CYS A 208 -3.50 -11.60 15.25
C CYS A 208 -4.90 -11.58 15.90
N SER A 209 -5.36 -10.40 16.29
CA SER A 209 -6.68 -10.20 16.89
C SER A 209 -7.84 -10.46 15.90
N PHE A 210 -7.63 -10.24 14.60
CA PHE A 210 -8.62 -10.53 13.56
C PHE A 210 -8.84 -12.03 13.42
N ARG A 211 -7.74 -12.79 13.30
CA ARG A 211 -7.80 -14.26 13.20
C ARG A 211 -8.42 -14.91 14.45
N LYS A 212 -8.10 -14.40 15.64
CA LYS A 212 -8.72 -14.87 16.90
C LYS A 212 -10.23 -14.68 16.92
N ARG A 213 -10.75 -13.70 16.18
CA ARG A 213 -12.18 -13.43 16.02
C ARG A 213 -12.80 -14.10 14.79
N GLY A 214 -12.05 -14.96 14.08
CA GLY A 214 -12.53 -15.63 12.86
C GLY A 214 -12.68 -14.72 11.65
N THR A 215 -12.00 -13.56 11.64
CA THR A 215 -12.04 -12.58 10.53
C THR A 215 -10.65 -12.38 9.93
N THR A 216 -10.58 -11.68 8.80
CA THR A 216 -9.32 -11.30 8.15
C THR A 216 -9.11 -9.80 8.22
N CYS A 217 -7.86 -9.33 8.15
CA CYS A 217 -7.52 -7.90 8.07
C CYS A 217 -7.54 -7.37 6.62
N PHE A 218 -7.85 -8.22 5.66
CA PHE A 218 -7.98 -7.91 4.24
C PHE A 218 -9.22 -8.60 3.68
N THR A 219 -9.82 -8.05 2.62
CA THR A 219 -10.86 -8.73 1.84
C THR A 219 -10.21 -9.83 0.99
N GLN A 220 -10.75 -11.02 1.03
CA GLN A 220 -10.49 -12.03 0.01
C GLN A 220 -11.51 -11.76 -1.10
N ASP A 221 -11.05 -11.32 -2.26
CA ASP A 221 -11.81 -11.40 -3.50
C ASP A 221 -11.68 -12.81 -4.09
#